data_149f9279ef08c4e58d2cd8cb93de8c98
#
_entry.id   149f9279ef08c4e58d2cd8cb93de8c98
#
_cell.length_a   1.000
_cell.length_b   1.000
_cell.length_c   1.000
_cell.angle_alpha   90.00
_cell.angle_beta   90.00
_cell.angle_gamma   90.00
#
_symmetry.space_group_name_H-M   'P 1'
#
loop_
_entity.id
_entity.type
_entity.pdbx_description
1 polymer ?
#
loop_
_entity_poly.entity_id
_entity_poly.type
_entity_poly.pdbx_seq_one_letter_code
_entity_poly.pdbx_strand_id
1 'polypeptide(L)'
;MRIYTKKDFIEKANKVHENKYDYSKVEYKNNRIKVCIICPEHGEFLQIPNNHLRGKGCPVCGKERRDLLNTSNTNEFINKARKIHGDKYDYSKVEYINSQTKVCIICSEHGEFWQRPNNHLNGQGCIKCSGKELLKVDNFINKSRAIHGNKYDYSKVKYINAKTKVCIICPKHGEFWQKPFSHLQGQGCPVCGKERRDLLNTSNTNEFINKAKEIHKDKYDYSKVEYVNNKIKVCIICPEHGEFFQSPDNHLRGQGCPKCGQMNSEPEDEIIELLEGLKPQKRNHEILGGKEIDIYIPSLKLGIEYNGLRWHSEKFGRDRCYHIDKLNMCNKNGIKLIQIFEDEWINQRKICESKLKQICGLNHNPKIYARKCIINKICKNDAEDFLNKNHIQGFVGAAVYLGAFCEDKLIGVMTFKREKEGYWDLNRFATDINYQCIGVGGKLFKYFTKNYEIIEIKSFADRRWTIDPYNNFYTKIGFELIKFMRPEYRYFKENRCERFHKFGFRKQILHKKYGLPLTMTEDEMTKELGYTRIWDCGLIKYVYKESQLPLRERIGLHIA
;
A
#
# COMPACT_ATOMS: atom_id res chain seq x y z
N MET A 1 -14.65 37.87 0.54
CA MET A 1 -14.23 37.32 1.86
C MET A 1 -13.77 38.45 2.75
N ARG A 2 -14.39 38.64 3.92
CA ARG A 2 -13.99 39.71 4.84
C ARG A 2 -12.62 39.37 5.42
N ILE A 3 -11.59 40.18 5.13
CA ILE A 3 -10.24 39.97 5.67
C ILE A 3 -10.30 40.28 7.16
N TYR A 4 -10.00 39.30 7.99
CA TYR A 4 -9.98 39.43 9.44
C TYR A 4 -8.73 40.20 9.85
N THR A 5 -8.93 41.36 10.50
CA THR A 5 -7.85 42.30 10.89
C THR A 5 -7.39 42.07 12.33
N LYS A 6 -6.23 42.66 12.72
CA LYS A 6 -5.77 42.69 14.12
C LYS A 6 -6.85 43.30 15.04
N LYS A 7 -7.54 44.34 14.58
CA LYS A 7 -8.60 45.04 15.35
C LYS A 7 -9.80 44.08 15.59
N ASP A 8 -10.24 43.35 14.57
CA ASP A 8 -11.34 42.39 14.70
C ASP A 8 -10.98 41.23 15.66
N PHE A 9 -9.72 40.81 15.67
CA PHE A 9 -9.25 39.78 16.61
C PHE A 9 -9.29 40.28 18.05
N ILE A 10 -8.72 41.47 18.32
CA ILE A 10 -8.66 42.05 19.66
C ILE A 10 -10.06 42.33 20.21
N GLU A 11 -10.96 42.88 19.41
CA GLU A 11 -12.34 43.18 19.83
C GLU A 11 -13.08 41.90 20.26
N LYS A 12 -12.96 40.83 19.46
CA LYS A 12 -13.58 39.53 19.81
C LYS A 12 -12.89 38.85 20.98
N ALA A 13 -11.58 38.95 21.08
CA ALA A 13 -10.83 38.36 22.20
C ALA A 13 -11.19 39.05 23.51
N ASN A 14 -11.33 40.38 23.52
CA ASN A 14 -11.80 41.14 24.67
C ASN A 14 -13.21 40.70 25.09
N LYS A 15 -14.10 40.46 24.13
CA LYS A 15 -15.46 39.97 24.43
C LYS A 15 -15.46 38.57 25.02
N VAL A 16 -14.59 37.66 24.52
CA VAL A 16 -14.50 36.28 24.98
C VAL A 16 -13.85 36.17 26.36
N HIS A 17 -12.90 37.05 26.66
CA HIS A 17 -12.09 36.99 27.89
C HIS A 17 -12.37 38.15 28.84
N GLU A 18 -13.45 38.93 28.64
CA GLU A 18 -13.91 39.98 29.54
C GLU A 18 -12.80 41.02 29.87
N ASN A 19 -12.03 41.42 28.86
CA ASN A 19 -10.88 42.34 28.96
C ASN A 19 -9.76 41.88 29.91
N LYS A 20 -9.66 40.56 30.18
CA LYS A 20 -8.65 40.00 31.12
C LYS A 20 -7.22 40.18 30.63
N TYR A 21 -6.98 40.15 29.32
CA TYR A 21 -5.63 40.09 28.70
C TYR A 21 -5.25 41.39 28.00
N ASP A 22 -3.93 41.69 28.00
CA ASP A 22 -3.40 42.78 27.20
C ASP A 22 -2.91 42.26 25.83
N TYR A 23 -3.34 42.92 24.76
CA TYR A 23 -3.06 42.56 23.36
C TYR A 23 -2.11 43.57 22.68
N SER A 24 -1.39 44.41 23.43
CA SER A 24 -0.47 45.41 22.89
C SER A 24 0.60 44.80 21.99
N LYS A 25 1.13 43.66 22.36
CA LYS A 25 2.16 42.91 21.62
C LYS A 25 1.64 41.94 20.55
N VAL A 26 0.36 41.98 20.24
CA VAL A 26 -0.21 41.08 19.22
C VAL A 26 0.18 41.54 17.81
N GLU A 27 0.87 40.68 17.08
CA GLU A 27 1.07 40.81 15.65
C GLU A 27 0.19 39.77 14.92
N TYR A 28 -0.99 40.21 14.50
CA TYR A 28 -1.96 39.31 13.88
C TYR A 28 -1.73 39.19 12.36
N LYS A 29 -1.44 37.97 11.90
CA LYS A 29 -1.33 37.65 10.46
C LYS A 29 -2.50 36.80 9.97
N ASN A 30 -2.91 35.78 10.73
CA ASN A 30 -4.09 34.98 10.47
C ASN A 30 -4.49 34.16 11.71
N ASN A 31 -5.61 33.42 11.66
CA ASN A 31 -6.15 32.66 12.78
C ASN A 31 -5.33 31.42 13.22
N ARG A 32 -4.26 31.08 12.53
CA ARG A 32 -3.45 29.87 12.77
C ARG A 32 -2.02 30.15 13.25
N ILE A 33 -1.52 31.36 13.02
CA ILE A 33 -0.17 31.78 13.46
C ILE A 33 -0.29 32.29 14.89
N LYS A 34 0.59 31.77 15.78
CA LYS A 34 0.59 32.19 17.19
C LYS A 34 0.85 33.69 17.33
N VAL A 35 0.12 34.34 18.20
CA VAL A 35 0.27 35.73 18.59
C VAL A 35 0.72 35.81 20.04
N CYS A 36 1.46 36.89 20.41
CA CYS A 36 1.87 37.15 21.78
C CYS A 36 0.76 37.89 22.51
N ILE A 37 0.29 37.32 23.62
CA ILE A 37 -0.76 37.87 24.48
C ILE A 37 -0.17 37.97 25.89
N ILE A 38 -0.49 39.05 26.60
CA ILE A 38 0.03 39.28 27.94
C ILE A 38 -1.05 38.95 28.97
N CYS A 39 -0.73 38.03 29.87
CA CYS A 39 -1.54 37.73 31.04
C CYS A 39 -1.12 38.67 32.18
N PRO A 40 -2.05 39.35 32.89
CA PRO A 40 -1.70 40.23 33.99
C PRO A 40 -1.02 39.51 35.16
N GLU A 41 -1.29 38.21 35.33
CA GLU A 41 -0.76 37.38 36.43
C GLU A 41 0.56 36.67 36.06
N HIS A 42 0.74 36.26 34.77
CA HIS A 42 1.83 35.38 34.34
C HIS A 42 2.68 35.92 33.20
N GLY A 43 2.47 37.15 32.75
CA GLY A 43 3.26 37.74 31.66
C GLY A 43 2.92 37.23 30.26
N GLU A 44 3.89 37.29 29.38
CA GLU A 44 3.70 36.97 27.96
C GLU A 44 3.50 35.46 27.67
N PHE A 45 2.54 35.11 26.81
CA PHE A 45 2.38 33.78 26.30
C PHE A 45 1.98 33.76 24.82
N LEU A 46 2.38 32.73 24.12
CA LEU A 46 2.09 32.54 22.70
C LEU A 46 0.88 31.64 22.50
N GLN A 47 -0.16 32.14 21.84
CA GLN A 47 -1.37 31.35 21.55
C GLN A 47 -1.86 31.51 20.11
N ILE A 48 -2.45 30.47 19.55
CA ILE A 48 -3.11 30.52 18.24
C ILE A 48 -4.42 31.29 18.40
N PRO A 49 -4.68 32.36 17.58
CA PRO A 49 -5.86 33.18 17.67
C PRO A 49 -7.17 32.42 17.72
N ASN A 50 -7.32 31.40 16.90
CA ASN A 50 -8.53 30.55 16.89
C ASN A 50 -8.77 29.83 18.21
N ASN A 51 -7.73 29.39 18.92
CA ASN A 51 -7.85 28.77 20.23
C ASN A 51 -8.21 29.77 21.31
N HIS A 52 -7.62 30.99 21.23
CA HIS A 52 -7.90 32.06 22.16
C HIS A 52 -9.37 32.50 22.04
N LEU A 53 -9.86 32.72 20.82
CA LEU A 53 -11.26 33.06 20.56
C LEU A 53 -12.28 31.99 20.96
N ARG A 54 -11.83 30.77 21.20
CA ARG A 54 -12.64 29.66 21.77
C ARG A 54 -12.56 29.59 23.29
N GLY A 55 -12.06 30.60 23.96
CA GLY A 55 -11.98 30.73 25.42
C GLY A 55 -10.72 30.10 26.05
N LYS A 56 -9.73 29.62 25.26
CA LYS A 56 -8.46 29.17 25.83
C LYS A 56 -7.61 30.39 26.23
N GLY A 57 -7.48 30.63 27.53
CA GLY A 57 -6.69 31.69 28.10
C GLY A 57 -5.20 31.33 28.31
N CYS A 58 -4.59 32.01 29.31
CA CYS A 58 -3.21 31.73 29.72
C CYS A 58 -3.03 30.25 30.16
N PRO A 59 -2.01 29.54 29.63
CA PRO A 59 -1.76 28.15 30.00
C PRO A 59 -1.47 27.94 31.49
N VAL A 60 -0.79 28.90 32.13
CA VAL A 60 -0.45 28.80 33.57
C VAL A 60 -1.69 28.98 34.43
N CYS A 61 -2.52 30.01 34.23
CA CYS A 61 -3.82 30.12 34.90
C CYS A 61 -4.71 28.89 34.71
N GLY A 62 -4.67 28.31 33.51
CA GLY A 62 -5.41 27.08 33.20
C GLY A 62 -4.89 25.84 33.95
N LYS A 63 -3.60 25.80 34.24
CA LYS A 63 -2.97 24.75 35.04
C LYS A 63 -3.33 24.93 36.53
N GLU A 64 -3.13 26.10 37.08
CA GLU A 64 -3.44 26.43 38.48
C GLU A 64 -4.91 26.14 38.84
N ARG A 65 -5.85 26.54 37.97
CA ARG A 65 -7.28 26.22 38.15
C ARG A 65 -7.54 24.70 38.17
N ARG A 66 -6.87 23.95 37.30
CA ARG A 66 -7.00 22.48 37.30
C ARG A 66 -6.40 21.84 38.54
N ASP A 67 -5.26 22.32 39.00
CA ASP A 67 -4.56 21.80 40.20
C ASP A 67 -5.42 22.06 41.46
N LEU A 68 -6.01 23.24 41.57
CA LEU A 68 -6.94 23.58 42.65
C LEU A 68 -8.21 22.69 42.67
N LEU A 69 -8.81 22.46 41.50
CA LEU A 69 -9.97 21.56 41.36
C LEU A 69 -9.61 20.11 41.67
N ASN A 70 -8.44 19.67 41.26
CA ASN A 70 -7.96 18.30 41.52
C ASN A 70 -7.68 18.09 43.00
N THR A 71 -7.12 19.06 43.72
CA THR A 71 -6.88 18.98 45.15
C THR A 71 -8.18 18.88 45.93
N SER A 72 -9.18 19.70 45.60
CA SER A 72 -10.52 19.63 46.22
C SER A 72 -11.18 18.27 45.97
N ASN A 73 -11.12 17.76 44.74
CA ASN A 73 -11.66 16.44 44.39
C ASN A 73 -10.91 15.29 45.07
N THR A 74 -9.59 15.42 45.30
CA THR A 74 -8.79 14.41 45.99
C THR A 74 -9.23 14.27 47.44
N ASN A 75 -9.38 15.36 48.16
CA ASN A 75 -9.86 15.34 49.57
C ASN A 75 -11.26 14.76 49.68
N GLU A 76 -12.16 15.12 48.77
CA GLU A 76 -13.52 14.57 48.73
C GLU A 76 -13.51 13.04 48.48
N PHE A 77 -12.69 12.57 47.57
CA PHE A 77 -12.51 11.14 47.32
C PHE A 77 -11.98 10.43 48.56
N ILE A 78 -10.92 10.96 49.21
CA ILE A 78 -10.32 10.35 50.40
C ILE A 78 -11.36 10.27 51.53
N ASN A 79 -12.15 11.30 51.78
CA ASN A 79 -13.19 11.31 52.79
C ASN A 79 -14.28 10.27 52.53
N LYS A 80 -14.69 10.10 51.27
CA LYS A 80 -15.65 9.05 50.87
C LYS A 80 -15.03 7.64 51.03
N ALA A 81 -13.77 7.47 50.66
CA ALA A 81 -13.07 6.21 50.75
C ALA A 81 -12.88 5.77 52.22
N ARG A 82 -12.52 6.69 53.13
CA ARG A 82 -12.42 6.41 54.56
C ARG A 82 -13.76 6.01 55.19
N LYS A 83 -14.87 6.58 54.75
CA LYS A 83 -16.20 6.15 55.19
C LYS A 83 -16.52 4.70 54.84
N ILE A 84 -15.97 4.19 53.74
CA ILE A 84 -16.26 2.82 53.26
C ILE A 84 -15.26 1.81 53.81
N HIS A 85 -13.98 2.18 53.89
CA HIS A 85 -12.89 1.26 54.21
C HIS A 85 -12.28 1.47 55.58
N GLY A 86 -12.71 2.50 56.34
CA GLY A 86 -12.08 2.89 57.60
C GLY A 86 -10.64 3.31 57.41
N ASP A 87 -9.79 2.99 58.37
CA ASP A 87 -8.35 3.30 58.36
C ASP A 87 -7.50 2.15 57.76
N LYS A 88 -8.13 1.26 57.00
CA LYS A 88 -7.44 0.10 56.39
C LYS A 88 -6.41 0.45 55.34
N TYR A 89 -6.54 1.61 54.73
CA TYR A 89 -5.67 2.06 53.64
C TYR A 89 -5.11 3.44 53.90
N ASP A 90 -3.85 3.65 53.47
CA ASP A 90 -3.23 4.96 53.44
C ASP A 90 -3.43 5.59 52.05
N TYR A 91 -3.90 6.82 52.02
CA TYR A 91 -4.23 7.60 50.84
C TYR A 91 -3.22 8.73 50.57
N SER A 92 -2.05 8.73 51.19
CA SER A 92 -1.04 9.79 51.08
C SER A 92 -0.53 10.01 49.64
N LYS A 93 -0.57 8.97 48.80
CA LYS A 93 -0.15 9.01 47.40
C LYS A 93 -1.30 9.14 46.39
N VAL A 94 -2.48 9.50 46.87
CA VAL A 94 -3.65 9.62 45.98
C VAL A 94 -3.68 11.01 45.32
N GLU A 95 -3.64 11.02 43.99
CA GLU A 95 -3.93 12.17 43.15
C GLU A 95 -5.21 11.87 42.35
N TYR A 96 -6.34 12.46 42.74
CA TYR A 96 -7.60 12.24 42.08
C TYR A 96 -7.81 13.17 40.90
N ILE A 97 -7.95 12.61 39.70
CA ILE A 97 -8.26 13.34 38.48
C ILE A 97 -9.73 13.17 38.08
N ASN A 98 -10.20 11.93 38.05
CA ASN A 98 -11.60 11.57 37.76
C ASN A 98 -11.88 10.13 38.21
N SER A 99 -13.15 9.71 38.15
CA SER A 99 -13.60 8.39 38.61
C SER A 99 -13.01 7.18 37.84
N GLN A 100 -12.43 7.39 36.67
CA GLN A 100 -11.89 6.35 35.79
C GLN A 100 -10.36 6.25 35.79
N THR A 101 -9.65 7.31 36.12
CA THR A 101 -8.20 7.32 36.23
C THR A 101 -7.79 6.64 37.55
N LYS A 102 -6.88 5.64 37.45
CA LYS A 102 -6.41 4.90 38.62
C LYS A 102 -5.65 5.82 39.56
N VAL A 103 -5.89 5.66 40.84
CA VAL A 103 -5.15 6.31 41.95
C VAL A 103 -4.29 5.29 42.68
N CYS A 104 -3.17 5.73 43.25
CA CYS A 104 -2.30 4.90 44.09
C CYS A 104 -2.82 4.89 45.51
N ILE A 105 -3.14 3.70 46.03
CA ILE A 105 -3.61 3.47 47.41
C ILE A 105 -2.63 2.50 48.07
N ILE A 106 -2.29 2.73 49.35
CA ILE A 106 -1.34 1.89 50.06
C ILE A 106 -2.11 0.97 51.03
N CYS A 107 -1.89 -0.31 50.87
CA CYS A 107 -2.38 -1.33 51.82
C CYS A 107 -1.31 -1.61 52.88
N SER A 108 -1.64 -1.59 54.17
CA SER A 108 -0.70 -1.85 55.25
C SER A 108 -0.01 -3.21 55.15
N GLU A 109 -0.70 -4.22 54.61
CA GLU A 109 -0.19 -5.60 54.52
C GLU A 109 0.54 -5.89 53.19
N HIS A 110 0.15 -5.20 52.06
CA HIS A 110 0.57 -5.59 50.73
C HIS A 110 1.23 -4.46 49.93
N GLY A 111 1.40 -3.26 50.51
CA GLY A 111 2.02 -2.10 49.87
C GLY A 111 1.10 -1.42 48.84
N GLU A 112 1.69 -0.74 47.92
CA GLU A 112 1.02 0.08 46.92
C GLU A 112 0.20 -0.75 45.92
N PHE A 113 -1.03 -0.29 45.61
CA PHE A 113 -1.85 -0.83 44.53
C PHE A 113 -2.60 0.27 43.79
N TRP A 114 -2.85 0.06 42.52
CA TRP A 114 -3.49 1.03 41.64
C TRP A 114 -4.93 0.62 41.35
N GLN A 115 -5.89 1.46 41.75
CA GLN A 115 -7.32 1.17 41.56
C GLN A 115 -8.08 2.39 41.04
N ARG A 116 -9.15 2.15 40.26
CA ARG A 116 -10.05 3.23 39.84
C ARG A 116 -10.86 3.70 41.05
N PRO A 117 -11.00 5.04 41.25
CA PRO A 117 -11.77 5.59 42.37
C PRO A 117 -13.18 5.01 42.48
N ASN A 118 -13.88 4.86 41.37
CA ASN A 118 -15.24 4.29 41.37
C ASN A 118 -15.27 2.86 41.92
N ASN A 119 -14.31 2.02 41.56
CA ASN A 119 -14.22 0.65 42.06
C ASN A 119 -13.93 0.61 43.59
N HIS A 120 -13.05 1.52 44.02
CA HIS A 120 -12.71 1.63 45.46
C HIS A 120 -13.89 2.11 46.27
N LEU A 121 -14.60 3.13 45.80
CA LEU A 121 -15.83 3.62 46.46
C LEU A 121 -16.99 2.60 46.45
N ASN A 122 -16.96 1.61 45.57
CA ASN A 122 -17.89 0.48 45.54
C ASN A 122 -17.44 -0.69 46.46
N GLY A 123 -16.56 -0.44 47.43
CA GLY A 123 -16.09 -1.42 48.39
C GLY A 123 -14.99 -2.38 47.92
N GLN A 124 -14.46 -2.22 46.70
CA GLN A 124 -13.33 -3.03 46.24
C GLN A 124 -12.03 -2.50 46.86
N GLY A 125 -11.39 -3.33 47.68
CA GLY A 125 -10.10 -3.01 48.29
C GLY A 125 -8.90 -3.64 47.58
N CYS A 126 -7.82 -3.89 48.34
CA CYS A 126 -6.63 -4.58 47.87
C CYS A 126 -6.98 -6.01 47.42
N ILE A 127 -6.58 -6.33 46.16
CA ILE A 127 -6.87 -7.64 45.57
C ILE A 127 -6.21 -8.79 46.35
N LYS A 128 -4.99 -8.56 46.88
CA LYS A 128 -4.28 -9.57 47.69
C LYS A 128 -5.02 -9.87 49.00
N CYS A 129 -5.52 -8.85 49.69
CA CYS A 129 -6.34 -9.04 50.91
C CYS A 129 -7.62 -9.83 50.64
N SER A 130 -8.19 -9.72 49.43
CA SER A 130 -9.45 -10.42 49.08
C SER A 130 -9.27 -11.90 48.74
N GLY A 131 -8.04 -12.42 48.69
CA GLY A 131 -7.74 -13.79 48.25
C GLY A 131 -8.04 -14.09 46.76
N LYS A 132 -8.59 -13.10 46.05
CA LYS A 132 -9.03 -13.28 44.64
C LYS A 132 -7.89 -13.55 43.67
N GLU A 133 -6.65 -13.32 44.06
CA GLU A 133 -5.47 -13.58 43.23
C GLU A 133 -5.12 -15.08 43.20
N LEU A 134 -5.19 -15.76 44.34
CA LEU A 134 -5.05 -17.22 44.47
C LEU A 134 -6.18 -17.94 43.72
N LEU A 135 -7.43 -17.52 43.92
CA LEU A 135 -8.59 -18.08 43.23
C LEU A 135 -8.51 -17.93 41.71
N LYS A 136 -7.85 -16.89 41.20
CA LYS A 136 -7.63 -16.70 39.77
C LYS A 136 -6.54 -17.63 39.21
N VAL A 137 -5.45 -17.85 39.93
CA VAL A 137 -4.38 -18.78 39.57
C VAL A 137 -4.92 -20.20 39.53
N ASP A 138 -5.57 -20.65 40.59
CA ASP A 138 -6.17 -21.99 40.69
C ASP A 138 -7.23 -22.23 39.62
N ASN A 139 -8.07 -21.25 39.36
CA ASN A 139 -9.08 -21.33 38.29
C ASN A 139 -8.42 -21.44 36.89
N PHE A 140 -7.34 -20.69 36.66
CA PHE A 140 -6.57 -20.81 35.42
C PHE A 140 -5.95 -22.21 35.30
N ILE A 141 -5.28 -22.70 36.36
CA ILE A 141 -4.64 -24.03 36.35
C ILE A 141 -5.68 -25.14 36.14
N ASN A 142 -6.81 -25.09 36.85
CA ASN A 142 -7.88 -26.08 36.73
C ASN A 142 -8.46 -26.11 35.31
N LYS A 143 -8.75 -24.95 34.74
CA LYS A 143 -9.20 -24.85 33.34
C LYS A 143 -8.16 -25.32 32.36
N SER A 144 -6.86 -25.02 32.60
CA SER A 144 -5.77 -25.48 31.78
C SER A 144 -5.62 -27.01 31.83
N ARG A 145 -5.77 -27.61 33.01
CA ARG A 145 -5.78 -29.07 33.17
C ARG A 145 -6.98 -29.74 32.50
N ALA A 146 -8.15 -29.09 32.53
CA ALA A 146 -9.33 -29.59 31.81
C ALA A 146 -9.12 -29.66 30.29
N ILE A 147 -8.33 -28.74 29.72
CA ILE A 147 -8.05 -28.65 28.28
C ILE A 147 -6.84 -29.51 27.88
N HIS A 148 -5.77 -29.48 28.65
CA HIS A 148 -4.49 -30.09 28.31
C HIS A 148 -4.18 -31.38 29.09
N GLY A 149 -5.07 -31.79 30.01
CA GLY A 149 -4.79 -32.87 30.95
C GLY A 149 -3.58 -32.55 31.82
N ASN A 150 -2.81 -33.58 32.19
CA ASN A 150 -1.57 -33.45 32.96
C ASN A 150 -0.32 -33.22 32.10
N LYS A 151 -0.50 -32.68 30.90
CA LYS A 151 0.59 -32.54 29.93
C LYS A 151 1.62 -31.47 30.31
N TYR A 152 1.26 -30.50 31.10
CA TYR A 152 2.11 -29.36 31.49
C TYR A 152 2.21 -29.22 32.99
N ASP A 153 3.37 -28.73 33.47
CA ASP A 153 3.55 -28.32 34.84
C ASP A 153 3.32 -26.80 34.97
N TYR A 154 2.51 -26.41 35.93
CA TYR A 154 2.07 -25.04 36.19
C TYR A 154 2.71 -24.44 37.47
N SER A 155 3.71 -25.09 38.06
CA SER A 155 4.32 -24.68 39.34
C SER A 155 4.91 -23.26 39.29
N LYS A 156 5.36 -22.80 38.11
CA LYS A 156 5.94 -21.46 37.92
C LYS A 156 4.93 -20.41 37.42
N VAL A 157 3.65 -20.72 37.38
CA VAL A 157 2.62 -19.79 36.90
C VAL A 157 2.39 -18.68 37.91
N LYS A 158 2.65 -17.44 37.49
CA LYS A 158 2.23 -16.22 38.17
C LYS A 158 1.16 -15.53 37.33
N TYR A 159 -0.12 -15.73 37.70
CA TYR A 159 -1.25 -15.23 36.91
C TYR A 159 -1.63 -13.81 37.33
N ILE A 160 -1.53 -12.87 36.41
CA ILE A 160 -1.95 -11.47 36.61
C ILE A 160 -3.29 -11.20 35.89
N ASN A 161 -3.35 -11.52 34.60
CA ASN A 161 -4.55 -11.39 33.76
C ASN A 161 -4.45 -12.27 32.51
N ALA A 162 -5.52 -12.36 31.72
CA ALA A 162 -5.59 -13.21 30.53
C ALA A 162 -4.62 -12.82 29.40
N LYS A 163 -4.05 -11.61 29.42
CA LYS A 163 -3.18 -11.07 28.37
C LYS A 163 -1.68 -11.08 28.73
N THR A 164 -1.33 -11.09 30.02
CA THR A 164 0.04 -11.15 30.47
C THR A 164 0.54 -12.58 30.39
N LYS A 165 1.71 -12.81 29.76
CA LYS A 165 2.29 -14.15 29.59
C LYS A 165 2.61 -14.76 30.97
N VAL A 166 2.34 -16.06 31.11
CA VAL A 166 2.69 -16.89 32.26
C VAL A 166 3.73 -17.93 31.84
N CYS A 167 4.58 -18.33 32.80
CA CYS A 167 5.55 -19.40 32.57
C CYS A 167 4.87 -20.76 32.80
N ILE A 168 4.91 -21.62 31.78
CA ILE A 168 4.40 -22.98 31.80
C ILE A 168 5.54 -23.91 31.43
N ILE A 169 5.65 -25.06 32.09
CA ILE A 169 6.72 -26.01 31.85
C ILE A 169 6.19 -27.17 31.00
N CYS A 170 6.82 -27.37 29.84
CA CYS A 170 6.62 -28.56 29.02
C CYS A 170 7.59 -29.66 29.45
N PRO A 171 7.16 -30.88 29.79
CA PRO A 171 8.07 -31.95 30.20
C PRO A 171 9.14 -32.30 29.14
N LYS A 172 8.80 -32.08 27.86
CA LYS A 172 9.68 -32.40 26.74
C LYS A 172 10.63 -31.26 26.35
N HIS A 173 10.21 -29.99 26.51
CA HIS A 173 10.93 -28.82 25.98
C HIS A 173 11.24 -27.74 27.00
N GLY A 174 10.97 -27.97 28.30
CA GLY A 174 11.24 -26.99 29.35
C GLY A 174 10.25 -25.84 29.40
N GLU A 175 10.70 -24.73 29.94
CA GLU A 175 9.87 -23.53 30.20
C GLU A 175 9.49 -22.81 28.90
N PHE A 176 8.23 -22.39 28.80
CA PHE A 176 7.75 -21.50 27.74
C PHE A 176 6.76 -20.46 28.27
N TRP A 177 6.76 -19.30 27.63
CA TRP A 177 5.96 -18.16 28.02
C TRP A 177 4.76 -17.98 27.08
N GLN A 178 3.54 -18.13 27.62
CA GLN A 178 2.31 -18.03 26.82
C GLN A 178 1.27 -17.17 27.52
N LYS A 179 0.40 -16.51 26.74
CA LYS A 179 -0.75 -15.78 27.29
C LYS A 179 -1.78 -16.78 27.79
N PRO A 180 -2.35 -16.60 29.02
CA PRO A 180 -3.37 -17.49 29.55
C PRO A 180 -4.56 -17.70 28.58
N PHE A 181 -5.00 -16.66 27.91
CA PHE A 181 -6.06 -16.75 26.91
C PHE A 181 -5.72 -17.74 25.80
N SER A 182 -4.51 -17.65 25.22
CA SER A 182 -4.08 -18.55 24.14
C SER A 182 -3.95 -19.99 24.63
N HIS A 183 -3.46 -20.20 25.86
CA HIS A 183 -3.35 -21.53 26.45
C HIS A 183 -4.73 -22.18 26.68
N LEU A 184 -5.69 -21.42 27.18
CA LEU A 184 -7.07 -21.86 27.36
C LEU A 184 -7.84 -22.08 26.04
N GLN A 185 -7.33 -21.60 24.91
CA GLN A 185 -7.82 -21.93 23.58
C GLN A 185 -7.16 -23.21 22.99
N GLY A 186 -6.48 -24.00 23.81
CA GLY A 186 -5.86 -25.26 23.40
C GLY A 186 -4.43 -25.09 22.81
N GLN A 187 -3.88 -23.89 22.76
CA GLN A 187 -2.50 -23.70 22.34
C GLN A 187 -1.55 -24.17 23.44
N GLY A 188 -0.74 -25.18 23.13
CA GLY A 188 0.27 -25.74 24.03
C GLY A 188 1.66 -25.17 23.80
N CYS A 189 2.69 -25.98 24.14
CA CYS A 189 4.09 -25.65 23.92
C CYS A 189 4.35 -25.36 22.43
N PRO A 190 4.97 -24.20 22.10
CA PRO A 190 5.24 -23.82 20.70
C PRO A 190 6.13 -24.82 19.96
N VAL A 191 7.10 -25.45 20.65
CA VAL A 191 8.01 -26.45 20.06
C VAL A 191 7.25 -27.73 19.74
N CYS A 192 6.43 -28.25 20.68
CA CYS A 192 5.55 -29.40 20.39
C CYS A 192 4.57 -29.11 19.23
N GLY A 193 4.10 -27.85 19.15
CA GLY A 193 3.21 -27.44 18.06
C GLY A 193 3.92 -27.38 16.71
N LYS A 194 5.21 -27.01 16.72
CA LYS A 194 6.06 -27.05 15.53
C LYS A 194 6.34 -28.48 15.11
N GLU A 195 6.81 -29.32 16.01
CA GLU A 195 7.10 -30.76 15.74
C GLU A 195 5.87 -31.48 15.17
N ARG A 196 4.66 -31.21 15.72
CA ARG A 196 3.43 -31.80 15.21
C ARG A 196 3.12 -31.32 13.79
N ARG A 197 3.32 -30.03 13.51
CA ARG A 197 3.12 -29.48 12.15
C ARG A 197 4.14 -30.05 11.17
N ASP A 198 5.39 -30.16 11.58
CA ASP A 198 6.46 -30.71 10.74
C ASP A 198 6.17 -32.19 10.42
N LEU A 199 5.69 -32.96 11.40
CA LEU A 199 5.27 -34.35 11.19
C LEU A 199 4.06 -34.49 10.24
N LEU A 200 3.04 -33.62 10.42
CA LEU A 200 1.87 -33.58 9.54
C LEU A 200 2.25 -33.11 8.13
N ASN A 201 3.14 -32.14 8.02
CA ASN A 201 3.64 -31.66 6.73
C ASN A 201 4.45 -32.76 6.00
N THR A 202 5.25 -33.53 6.72
CA THR A 202 6.00 -34.64 6.14
C THR A 202 5.05 -35.74 5.62
N SER A 203 4.01 -36.09 6.38
CA SER A 203 2.98 -37.02 5.93
C SER A 203 2.25 -36.51 4.70
N ASN A 204 1.84 -35.24 4.71
CA ASN A 204 1.19 -34.58 3.56
C ASN A 204 2.14 -34.45 2.36
N THR A 205 3.44 -34.25 2.59
CA THR A 205 4.45 -34.19 1.53
C THR A 205 4.55 -35.56 0.81
N ASN A 206 4.63 -36.64 1.55
CA ASN A 206 4.69 -38.00 0.98
C ASN A 206 3.41 -38.33 0.22
N GLU A 207 2.24 -37.97 0.75
CA GLU A 207 0.96 -38.19 0.06
C GLU A 207 0.89 -37.38 -1.25
N PHE A 208 1.33 -36.12 -1.24
CA PHE A 208 1.42 -35.30 -2.45
C PHE A 208 2.37 -35.96 -3.47
N ILE A 209 3.58 -36.36 -3.05
CA ILE A 209 4.57 -36.97 -3.93
C ILE A 209 4.03 -38.25 -4.57
N ASN A 210 3.34 -39.11 -3.80
CA ASN A 210 2.77 -40.31 -4.32
C ASN A 210 1.71 -40.02 -5.39
N LYS A 211 0.77 -39.11 -5.12
CA LYS A 211 -0.23 -38.67 -6.11
C LYS A 211 0.41 -38.01 -7.34
N ALA A 212 1.45 -37.23 -7.15
CA ALA A 212 2.18 -36.61 -8.25
C ALA A 212 2.90 -37.66 -9.13
N LYS A 213 3.49 -38.69 -8.53
CA LYS A 213 4.10 -39.84 -9.26
C LYS A 213 3.06 -40.68 -10.02
N GLU A 214 1.85 -40.82 -9.51
CA GLU A 214 0.77 -41.50 -10.25
C GLU A 214 0.44 -40.76 -11.55
N ILE A 215 0.43 -39.41 -11.53
CA ILE A 215 0.06 -38.56 -12.66
C ILE A 215 1.23 -38.37 -13.64
N HIS A 216 2.40 -38.03 -13.11
CA HIS A 216 3.57 -37.65 -13.91
C HIS A 216 4.60 -38.77 -14.06
N LYS A 217 4.36 -39.93 -13.42
CA LYS A 217 5.29 -41.06 -13.34
C LYS A 217 6.66 -40.60 -12.81
N ASP A 218 7.74 -41.12 -13.35
CA ASP A 218 9.11 -40.76 -12.92
C ASP A 218 9.69 -39.52 -13.66
N LYS A 219 8.81 -38.66 -14.19
CA LYS A 219 9.24 -37.51 -14.99
C LYS A 219 9.93 -36.42 -14.18
N TYR A 220 9.65 -36.29 -12.89
CA TYR A 220 10.16 -35.21 -12.03
C TYR A 220 10.80 -35.76 -10.76
N ASP A 221 11.82 -35.03 -10.26
CA ASP A 221 12.40 -35.26 -8.94
C ASP A 221 11.70 -34.37 -7.90
N TYR A 222 11.23 -35.00 -6.84
CA TYR A 222 10.48 -34.36 -5.75
C TYR A 222 11.30 -34.21 -4.46
N SER A 223 12.64 -34.37 -4.52
CA SER A 223 13.52 -34.33 -3.34
C SER A 223 13.49 -33.01 -2.57
N LYS A 224 13.15 -31.90 -3.25
CA LYS A 224 13.06 -30.56 -2.67
C LYS A 224 11.63 -30.12 -2.35
N VAL A 225 10.68 -31.02 -2.38
CA VAL A 225 9.29 -30.68 -2.11
C VAL A 225 9.03 -30.58 -0.61
N GLU A 226 8.59 -29.42 -0.17
CA GLU A 226 8.04 -29.16 1.16
C GLU A 226 6.56 -28.78 1.01
N TYR A 227 5.66 -29.74 1.22
CA TYR A 227 4.24 -29.52 1.05
C TYR A 227 3.62 -28.88 2.30
N VAL A 228 2.96 -27.74 2.13
CA VAL A 228 2.22 -27.05 3.20
C VAL A 228 0.71 -27.11 2.95
N ASN A 229 0.27 -26.80 1.72
CA ASN A 229 -1.13 -26.88 1.30
C ASN A 229 -1.22 -26.80 -0.25
N ASN A 230 -2.41 -27.01 -0.80
CA ASN A 230 -2.64 -27.03 -2.25
C ASN A 230 -2.33 -25.73 -3.01
N LYS A 231 -2.21 -24.60 -2.31
CA LYS A 231 -2.01 -23.27 -2.93
C LYS A 231 -0.58 -22.76 -2.84
N ILE A 232 0.17 -23.17 -1.81
CA ILE A 232 1.57 -22.75 -1.66
C ILE A 232 2.42 -23.56 -2.62
N LYS A 233 3.19 -22.86 -3.46
CA LYS A 233 4.05 -23.47 -4.46
C LYS A 233 5.14 -24.32 -3.80
N VAL A 234 5.32 -25.52 -4.31
CA VAL A 234 6.39 -26.45 -3.95
C VAL A 234 7.50 -26.41 -5.01
N CYS A 235 8.74 -26.69 -4.60
CA CYS A 235 9.88 -26.81 -5.50
C CYS A 235 9.92 -28.23 -6.09
N ILE A 236 9.81 -28.34 -7.42
CA ILE A 236 9.90 -29.59 -8.16
C ILE A 236 11.07 -29.48 -9.13
N ILE A 237 11.85 -30.56 -9.32
CA ILE A 237 13.01 -30.55 -10.20
C ILE A 237 12.63 -31.26 -11.51
N CYS A 238 12.74 -30.53 -12.61
CA CYS A 238 12.67 -31.12 -13.95
C CYS A 238 14.06 -31.57 -14.39
N PRO A 239 14.28 -32.82 -14.85
CA PRO A 239 15.58 -33.28 -15.32
C PRO A 239 16.18 -32.42 -16.44
N GLU A 240 15.31 -31.91 -17.32
CA GLU A 240 15.74 -31.10 -18.49
C GLU A 240 15.91 -29.60 -18.20
N HIS A 241 15.15 -29.04 -17.25
CA HIS A 241 15.06 -27.59 -17.05
C HIS A 241 15.42 -27.11 -15.63
N GLY A 242 15.78 -28.03 -14.72
CA GLY A 242 16.11 -27.69 -13.33
C GLY A 242 14.87 -27.40 -12.47
N GLU A 243 15.06 -26.64 -11.40
CA GLU A 243 14.04 -26.33 -10.41
C GLU A 243 12.93 -25.43 -10.96
N PHE A 244 11.68 -25.76 -10.63
CA PHE A 244 10.53 -24.91 -10.88
C PHE A 244 9.55 -24.95 -9.71
N PHE A 245 8.81 -23.85 -9.53
CA PHE A 245 7.85 -23.69 -8.43
C PHE A 245 6.42 -23.76 -8.95
N GLN A 246 5.64 -24.73 -8.47
CA GLN A 246 4.25 -24.91 -8.87
C GLN A 246 3.35 -25.19 -7.67
N SER A 247 2.08 -24.75 -7.73
CA SER A 247 1.11 -25.12 -6.70
C SER A 247 0.76 -26.61 -6.82
N PRO A 248 0.67 -27.35 -5.71
CA PRO A 248 0.30 -28.75 -5.72
C PRO A 248 -0.99 -29.03 -6.49
N ASP A 249 -2.00 -28.17 -6.37
CA ASP A 249 -3.27 -28.31 -7.09
C ASP A 249 -3.09 -28.32 -8.63
N ASN A 250 -2.27 -27.41 -9.16
CA ASN A 250 -1.99 -27.36 -10.59
C ASN A 250 -1.16 -28.57 -11.05
N HIS A 251 -0.19 -28.97 -10.24
CA HIS A 251 0.64 -30.16 -10.56
C HIS A 251 -0.19 -31.44 -10.58
N LEU A 252 -1.06 -31.64 -9.59
CA LEU A 252 -1.96 -32.79 -9.53
C LEU A 252 -3.07 -32.77 -10.61
N ARG A 253 -3.32 -31.64 -11.27
CA ARG A 253 -4.17 -31.58 -12.48
C ARG A 253 -3.42 -31.90 -13.78
N GLY A 254 -2.20 -32.37 -13.69
CA GLY A 254 -1.38 -32.74 -14.85
C GLY A 254 -0.52 -31.63 -15.42
N GLN A 255 -0.52 -30.44 -14.83
CA GLN A 255 0.41 -29.39 -15.24
C GLN A 255 1.83 -29.74 -14.76
N GLY A 256 2.74 -29.93 -15.70
CA GLY A 256 4.14 -30.24 -15.44
C GLY A 256 5.05 -29.02 -15.35
N CYS A 257 6.33 -29.25 -15.65
CA CYS A 257 7.31 -28.17 -15.76
C CYS A 257 6.85 -27.14 -16.80
N PRO A 258 6.77 -25.84 -16.43
CA PRO A 258 6.35 -24.81 -17.38
C PRO A 258 7.18 -24.80 -18.67
N LYS A 259 8.50 -25.03 -18.57
CA LYS A 259 9.37 -25.09 -19.75
C LYS A 259 9.13 -26.34 -20.61
N CYS A 260 8.81 -27.49 -20.01
CA CYS A 260 8.40 -28.67 -20.78
C CYS A 260 7.00 -28.52 -21.42
N GLY A 261 6.09 -27.80 -20.75
CA GLY A 261 4.77 -27.42 -21.29
C GLY A 261 4.87 -26.37 -22.40
N GLN A 262 5.94 -25.58 -22.35
CA GLN A 262 6.32 -24.59 -23.37
C GLN A 262 6.98 -25.20 -24.63
N MET A 263 7.06 -26.53 -24.73
CA MET A 263 7.43 -27.13 -26.02
C MET A 263 6.46 -26.77 -27.16
N ASN A 264 5.45 -25.90 -26.89
CA ASN A 264 4.49 -25.46 -27.89
C ASN A 264 4.10 -23.98 -27.86
N SER A 265 4.93 -23.08 -27.38
CA SER A 265 4.96 -21.70 -27.91
C SER A 265 5.92 -20.83 -27.11
N GLU A 266 7.01 -20.41 -27.75
CA GLU A 266 7.75 -19.26 -27.27
C GLU A 266 6.75 -18.08 -27.18
N PRO A 267 6.86 -17.16 -26.23
CA PRO A 267 5.97 -16.00 -26.14
C PRO A 267 5.82 -15.22 -27.45
N GLU A 268 6.86 -15.24 -28.27
CA GLU A 268 6.83 -14.70 -29.64
C GLU A 268 5.79 -15.45 -30.52
N ASP A 269 5.70 -16.79 -30.43
CA ASP A 269 4.75 -17.58 -31.21
C ASP A 269 3.30 -17.31 -30.76
N GLU A 270 3.09 -17.09 -29.46
CA GLU A 270 1.78 -16.69 -28.92
C GLU A 270 1.35 -15.30 -29.45
N ILE A 271 2.29 -14.36 -29.56
CA ILE A 271 2.02 -13.03 -30.15
C ILE A 271 1.76 -13.16 -31.65
N ILE A 272 2.48 -14.03 -32.35
CA ILE A 272 2.29 -14.29 -33.78
C ILE A 272 0.90 -14.89 -34.02
N GLU A 273 0.49 -15.89 -33.26
CA GLU A 273 -0.85 -16.49 -33.33
C GLU A 273 -1.95 -15.46 -33.08
N LEU A 274 -1.77 -14.61 -32.05
CA LEU A 274 -2.70 -13.52 -31.75
C LEU A 274 -2.92 -12.58 -32.94
N LEU A 275 -1.93 -12.40 -33.80
CA LEU A 275 -1.86 -11.46 -34.91
C LEU A 275 -1.84 -12.14 -36.29
N GLU A 276 -2.12 -13.43 -36.37
CA GLU A 276 -1.98 -14.27 -37.58
C GLU A 276 -2.66 -13.66 -38.81
N GLY A 277 -3.82 -13.02 -38.63
CA GLY A 277 -4.55 -12.35 -39.72
C GLY A 277 -3.76 -11.23 -40.43
N LEU A 278 -2.66 -10.72 -39.84
CA LEU A 278 -1.78 -9.69 -40.41
C LEU A 278 -0.51 -10.26 -41.04
N LYS A 279 -0.36 -11.59 -41.05
CA LYS A 279 0.82 -12.32 -41.59
C LYS A 279 2.15 -11.80 -40.99
N PRO A 280 2.32 -11.87 -39.66
CA PRO A 280 3.55 -11.43 -39.01
C PRO A 280 4.76 -12.29 -39.46
N GLN A 281 5.91 -11.66 -39.55
CA GLN A 281 7.21 -12.30 -39.85
C GLN A 281 7.99 -12.44 -38.56
N LYS A 282 8.46 -13.64 -38.24
CA LYS A 282 9.31 -13.90 -37.07
C LYS A 282 10.77 -13.66 -37.40
N ARG A 283 11.52 -13.01 -36.49
CA ARG A 283 12.97 -12.79 -36.54
C ARG A 283 13.44 -12.11 -37.84
N ASN A 284 12.91 -10.93 -38.09
CA ASN A 284 13.32 -10.15 -39.26
C ASN A 284 14.68 -9.45 -39.04
N HIS A 285 15.69 -9.76 -39.83
CA HIS A 285 17.05 -9.18 -39.79
C HIS A 285 17.34 -8.18 -40.91
N GLU A 286 16.50 -8.12 -41.94
CA GLU A 286 16.76 -7.35 -43.14
C GLU A 286 16.62 -5.84 -42.93
N ILE A 287 15.63 -5.45 -42.19
CA ILE A 287 15.18 -4.06 -42.04
C ILE A 287 16.17 -3.20 -41.25
N LEU A 288 16.80 -3.77 -40.24
CA LEU A 288 17.74 -3.05 -39.36
C LEU A 288 19.22 -3.36 -39.68
N GLY A 289 19.52 -3.79 -40.90
CA GLY A 289 20.88 -4.02 -41.32
C GLY A 289 21.62 -5.10 -40.51
N GLY A 290 20.94 -6.22 -40.24
CA GLY A 290 21.47 -7.36 -39.49
C GLY A 290 21.04 -7.41 -38.01
N LYS A 291 20.40 -6.38 -37.46
CA LYS A 291 19.78 -6.46 -36.14
C LYS A 291 18.39 -7.07 -36.27
N GLU A 292 18.08 -8.01 -35.41
CA GLU A 292 16.80 -8.71 -35.37
C GLU A 292 15.64 -7.81 -34.88
N ILE A 293 14.46 -7.96 -35.50
CA ILE A 293 13.15 -7.59 -34.93
C ILE A 293 12.45 -8.91 -34.67
N ASP A 294 12.04 -9.18 -33.43
CA ASP A 294 11.47 -10.46 -33.02
C ASP A 294 10.21 -10.79 -33.85
N ILE A 295 9.30 -9.81 -34.01
CA ILE A 295 8.08 -9.95 -34.82
C ILE A 295 7.89 -8.69 -35.65
N TYR A 296 7.74 -8.82 -36.96
CA TYR A 296 7.48 -7.71 -37.85
C TYR A 296 6.19 -7.89 -38.64
N ILE A 297 5.37 -6.85 -38.68
CA ILE A 297 4.09 -6.81 -39.43
C ILE A 297 4.24 -5.84 -40.58
N PRO A 298 4.49 -6.33 -41.81
CA PRO A 298 4.79 -5.48 -42.98
C PRO A 298 3.66 -4.51 -43.33
N SER A 299 2.40 -4.98 -43.28
CA SER A 299 1.21 -4.19 -43.62
C SER A 299 1.05 -2.94 -42.75
N LEU A 300 1.54 -2.97 -41.52
CA LEU A 300 1.46 -1.87 -40.55
C LEU A 300 2.78 -1.13 -40.34
N LYS A 301 3.89 -1.61 -40.95
CA LYS A 301 5.25 -1.20 -40.63
C LYS A 301 5.49 -1.18 -39.14
N LEU A 302 5.10 -2.26 -38.47
CA LEU A 302 5.13 -2.39 -37.01
C LEU A 302 6.06 -3.53 -36.59
N GLY A 303 7.05 -3.23 -35.76
CA GLY A 303 7.86 -4.19 -35.05
C GLY A 303 7.32 -4.43 -33.64
N ILE A 304 7.43 -5.64 -33.16
CA ILE A 304 7.14 -6.02 -31.77
C ILE A 304 8.35 -6.78 -31.23
N GLU A 305 8.82 -6.36 -30.06
CA GLU A 305 9.92 -6.98 -29.31
C GLU A 305 9.39 -7.64 -28.06
N TYR A 306 9.82 -8.85 -27.80
CA TYR A 306 9.61 -9.54 -26.54
C TYR A 306 10.88 -9.54 -25.70
N ASN A 307 10.91 -8.72 -24.65
CA ASN A 307 12.09 -8.50 -23.83
C ASN A 307 12.10 -9.42 -22.62
N GLY A 308 12.76 -10.56 -22.69
CA GLY A 308 13.02 -11.45 -21.56
C GLY A 308 13.85 -10.75 -20.48
N LEU A 309 13.37 -10.72 -19.22
CA LEU A 309 13.97 -9.92 -18.15
C LEU A 309 15.44 -10.26 -17.91
N ARG A 310 15.77 -11.55 -17.92
CA ARG A 310 17.13 -12.02 -17.70
C ARG A 310 18.09 -11.48 -18.76
N TRP A 311 17.81 -11.74 -20.04
CA TRP A 311 18.71 -11.48 -21.15
C TRP A 311 18.81 -9.99 -21.51
N HIS A 312 17.82 -9.19 -21.10
CA HIS A 312 17.73 -7.75 -21.37
C HIS A 312 18.18 -6.88 -20.20
N SER A 313 18.85 -7.44 -19.20
CA SER A 313 19.34 -6.75 -18.00
C SER A 313 20.80 -6.32 -18.09
N GLU A 314 21.22 -5.40 -17.21
CA GLU A 314 22.61 -4.97 -17.07
C GLU A 314 23.56 -6.13 -16.79
N LYS A 315 23.11 -7.18 -16.11
CA LYS A 315 23.93 -8.37 -15.85
C LYS A 315 24.42 -9.04 -17.14
N PHE A 316 23.67 -8.92 -18.23
CA PHE A 316 24.00 -9.45 -19.54
C PHE A 316 24.49 -8.37 -20.52
N GLY A 317 25.02 -7.25 -19.99
CA GLY A 317 25.64 -6.19 -20.79
C GLY A 317 24.62 -5.28 -21.51
N ARG A 318 23.36 -5.26 -21.09
CA ARG A 318 22.35 -4.38 -21.67
C ARG A 318 22.29 -3.07 -20.88
N ASP A 319 22.93 -2.06 -21.43
CA ASP A 319 23.03 -0.73 -20.83
C ASP A 319 21.74 0.08 -20.94
N ARG A 320 21.80 1.30 -20.44
CA ARG A 320 20.70 2.26 -20.44
C ARG A 320 20.15 2.54 -21.84
N CYS A 321 20.96 2.45 -22.88
CA CYS A 321 20.60 2.83 -24.23
C CYS A 321 20.03 1.67 -25.06
N TYR A 322 20.20 0.44 -24.61
CA TYR A 322 19.89 -0.77 -25.38
C TYR A 322 18.49 -0.75 -26.02
N HIS A 323 17.44 -0.59 -25.22
CA HIS A 323 16.05 -0.62 -25.72
C HIS A 323 15.67 0.64 -26.49
N ILE A 324 16.14 1.82 -26.03
CA ILE A 324 15.84 3.09 -26.70
C ILE A 324 16.55 3.23 -28.05
N ASP A 325 17.75 2.69 -28.18
CA ASP A 325 18.48 2.73 -29.44
C ASP A 325 17.81 1.86 -30.50
N LYS A 326 17.31 0.68 -30.13
CA LYS A 326 16.52 -0.16 -31.03
C LYS A 326 15.22 0.55 -31.47
N LEU A 327 14.52 1.21 -30.55
CA LEU A 327 13.34 2.04 -30.87
C LEU A 327 13.69 3.16 -31.84
N ASN A 328 14.79 3.88 -31.60
CA ASN A 328 15.22 4.98 -32.45
C ASN A 328 15.66 4.48 -33.87
N MET A 329 16.30 3.32 -33.93
CA MET A 329 16.67 2.69 -35.21
C MET A 329 15.44 2.32 -36.03
N CYS A 330 14.44 1.68 -35.41
CA CYS A 330 13.16 1.38 -36.05
C CYS A 330 12.51 2.66 -36.60
N ASN A 331 12.38 3.69 -35.74
CA ASN A 331 11.79 4.96 -36.16
C ASN A 331 12.50 5.63 -37.33
N LYS A 332 13.83 5.58 -37.38
CA LYS A 332 14.63 6.09 -38.52
C LYS A 332 14.31 5.34 -39.81
N ASN A 333 13.96 4.08 -39.75
CA ASN A 333 13.56 3.26 -40.89
C ASN A 333 12.05 3.30 -41.18
N GLY A 334 11.30 4.22 -40.53
CA GLY A 334 9.86 4.38 -40.74
C GLY A 334 9.03 3.25 -40.11
N ILE A 335 9.63 2.48 -39.19
CA ILE A 335 8.97 1.38 -38.49
C ILE A 335 8.62 1.82 -37.07
N LYS A 336 7.39 1.59 -36.69
CA LYS A 336 6.92 1.75 -35.32
C LYS A 336 7.33 0.52 -34.51
N LEU A 337 7.85 0.69 -33.28
CA LEU A 337 8.28 -0.43 -32.45
C LEU A 337 7.52 -0.45 -31.11
N ILE A 338 6.91 -1.58 -30.80
CA ILE A 338 6.36 -1.90 -29.48
C ILE A 338 7.35 -2.81 -28.76
N GLN A 339 7.57 -2.56 -27.47
CA GLN A 339 8.43 -3.40 -26.66
C GLN A 339 7.67 -3.90 -25.44
N ILE A 340 7.50 -5.21 -25.33
CA ILE A 340 6.77 -5.90 -24.27
C ILE A 340 7.80 -6.61 -23.40
N PHE A 341 7.77 -6.36 -22.10
CA PHE A 341 8.60 -7.11 -21.18
C PHE A 341 7.92 -8.41 -20.73
N GLU A 342 8.73 -9.41 -20.47
CA GLU A 342 8.29 -10.75 -20.04
C GLU A 342 7.28 -10.72 -18.88
N ASP A 343 7.51 -9.90 -17.84
CA ASP A 343 6.61 -9.78 -16.71
C ASP A 343 5.24 -9.17 -17.08
N GLU A 344 5.20 -8.28 -18.06
CA GLU A 344 3.94 -7.71 -18.57
C GLU A 344 3.15 -8.79 -19.33
N TRP A 345 3.83 -9.56 -20.18
CA TRP A 345 3.18 -10.62 -20.95
C TRP A 345 2.66 -11.75 -20.05
N ILE A 346 3.42 -12.16 -19.05
CA ILE A 346 3.04 -13.27 -18.15
C ILE A 346 1.97 -12.84 -17.14
N ASN A 347 2.15 -11.67 -16.50
CA ASN A 347 1.29 -11.26 -15.38
C ASN A 347 0.09 -10.42 -15.80
N GLN A 348 0.14 -9.77 -16.98
CA GLN A 348 -0.88 -8.85 -17.47
C GLN A 348 -1.30 -9.17 -18.92
N ARG A 349 -1.29 -10.47 -19.26
CA ARG A 349 -1.56 -11.00 -20.58
C ARG A 349 -2.74 -10.34 -21.29
N LYS A 350 -3.92 -10.34 -20.67
CA LYS A 350 -5.15 -9.79 -21.25
C LYS A 350 -5.03 -8.31 -21.61
N ILE A 351 -4.30 -7.52 -20.82
CA ILE A 351 -4.08 -6.10 -21.09
C ILE A 351 -3.16 -5.93 -22.30
N CYS A 352 -2.07 -6.70 -22.37
CA CYS A 352 -1.13 -6.68 -23.50
C CYS A 352 -1.83 -7.10 -24.79
N GLU A 353 -2.58 -8.18 -24.79
CA GLU A 353 -3.36 -8.66 -25.94
C GLU A 353 -4.39 -7.62 -26.44
N SER A 354 -5.15 -7.02 -25.50
CA SER A 354 -6.12 -5.97 -25.84
C SER A 354 -5.46 -4.77 -26.49
N LYS A 355 -4.30 -4.32 -25.94
CA LYS A 355 -3.53 -3.20 -26.52
C LYS A 355 -2.98 -3.54 -27.91
N LEU A 356 -2.42 -4.73 -28.09
CA LEU A 356 -1.92 -5.20 -29.38
C LEU A 356 -3.04 -5.26 -30.42
N LYS A 357 -4.17 -5.89 -30.09
CA LYS A 357 -5.37 -5.95 -30.96
C LYS A 357 -5.87 -4.56 -31.34
N GLN A 358 -5.88 -3.63 -30.39
CA GLN A 358 -6.29 -2.24 -30.67
C GLN A 358 -5.32 -1.53 -31.60
N ILE A 359 -4.01 -1.67 -31.38
CA ILE A 359 -2.95 -1.07 -32.20
C ILE A 359 -2.97 -1.64 -33.61
N CYS A 360 -3.18 -2.94 -33.74
CA CYS A 360 -3.19 -3.66 -35.01
C CYS A 360 -4.55 -3.60 -35.75
N GLY A 361 -5.55 -2.93 -35.20
CA GLY A 361 -6.89 -2.85 -35.81
C GLY A 361 -7.72 -4.14 -35.74
N LEU A 362 -7.29 -5.10 -34.91
CA LEU A 362 -7.95 -6.41 -34.71
C LEU A 362 -8.92 -6.44 -33.52
N ASN A 363 -9.24 -5.28 -32.96
CA ASN A 363 -10.19 -5.22 -31.84
C ASN A 363 -11.62 -5.25 -32.39
N HIS A 364 -12.31 -6.36 -32.16
CA HIS A 364 -13.73 -6.58 -32.54
C HIS A 364 -14.69 -6.49 -31.36
N ASN A 365 -14.21 -6.04 -30.19
CA ASN A 365 -15.05 -5.89 -29.00
C ASN A 365 -16.21 -4.92 -29.23
N PRO A 366 -17.34 -5.05 -28.51
CA PRO A 366 -18.49 -4.15 -28.60
C PRO A 366 -18.08 -2.69 -28.38
N LYS A 367 -18.67 -1.78 -29.17
CA LYS A 367 -18.39 -0.34 -29.10
C LYS A 367 -19.29 0.35 -28.08
N ILE A 368 -18.70 1.10 -27.17
CA ILE A 368 -19.40 2.00 -26.25
C ILE A 368 -18.98 3.43 -26.58
N TYR A 369 -19.98 4.27 -26.90
CA TYR A 369 -19.74 5.67 -27.22
C TYR A 369 -19.89 6.55 -25.99
N ALA A 370 -19.03 7.54 -25.83
CA ALA A 370 -19.04 8.48 -24.71
C ALA A 370 -20.38 9.17 -24.47
N ARG A 371 -21.20 9.40 -25.54
CA ARG A 371 -22.52 10.01 -25.40
C ARG A 371 -23.50 9.21 -24.52
N LYS A 372 -23.31 7.89 -24.44
CA LYS A 372 -24.11 6.98 -23.60
C LYS A 372 -23.59 6.88 -22.17
N CYS A 373 -22.45 7.49 -21.85
CA CYS A 373 -21.81 7.35 -20.55
C CYS A 373 -22.11 8.53 -19.64
N ILE A 374 -22.23 8.28 -18.36
CA ILE A 374 -22.30 9.29 -17.30
C ILE A 374 -20.93 9.31 -16.58
N ILE A 375 -20.46 10.51 -16.23
CA ILE A 375 -19.20 10.67 -15.49
C ILE A 375 -19.49 11.01 -14.04
N ASN A 376 -18.93 10.22 -13.12
CA ASN A 376 -19.06 10.42 -11.70
C ASN A 376 -17.68 10.35 -11.01
N LYS A 377 -17.57 10.97 -9.83
CA LYS A 377 -16.48 10.68 -8.92
C LYS A 377 -16.68 9.28 -8.34
N ILE A 378 -15.60 8.53 -8.27
CA ILE A 378 -15.61 7.17 -7.71
C ILE A 378 -14.70 7.09 -6.48
N CYS A 379 -14.87 6.06 -5.66
CA CYS A 379 -14.00 5.81 -4.54
C CYS A 379 -12.62 5.29 -4.99
N LYS A 380 -11.65 5.34 -4.09
CA LYS A 380 -10.30 4.84 -4.35
C LYS A 380 -10.30 3.36 -4.70
N ASN A 381 -11.09 2.55 -3.98
CA ASN A 381 -11.11 1.10 -4.16
C ASN A 381 -11.64 0.71 -5.53
N ASP A 382 -12.72 1.35 -6.01
CA ASP A 382 -13.26 1.11 -7.35
C ASP A 382 -12.24 1.47 -8.44
N ALA A 383 -11.52 2.59 -8.26
CA ALA A 383 -10.46 3.00 -9.18
C ALA A 383 -9.28 2.02 -9.18
N GLU A 384 -8.89 1.51 -8.01
CA GLU A 384 -7.82 0.53 -7.82
C GLU A 384 -8.16 -0.79 -8.50
N ASP A 385 -9.33 -1.33 -8.23
CA ASP A 385 -9.81 -2.57 -8.83
C ASP A 385 -9.91 -2.47 -10.35
N PHE A 386 -10.42 -1.35 -10.86
CA PHE A 386 -10.53 -1.12 -12.29
C PHE A 386 -9.18 -0.98 -12.97
N LEU A 387 -8.29 -0.14 -12.44
CA LEU A 387 -6.98 0.13 -13.03
C LEU A 387 -6.05 -1.08 -12.99
N ASN A 388 -6.10 -1.89 -11.94
CA ASN A 388 -5.32 -3.12 -11.87
C ASN A 388 -5.76 -4.17 -12.91
N LYS A 389 -7.02 -4.13 -13.37
CA LYS A 389 -7.56 -5.02 -14.41
C LYS A 389 -7.36 -4.50 -15.83
N ASN A 390 -7.19 -3.18 -16.01
CA ASN A 390 -7.29 -2.55 -17.33
C ASN A 390 -6.09 -1.66 -17.71
N HIS A 391 -5.17 -1.35 -16.79
CA HIS A 391 -4.02 -0.49 -17.04
C HIS A 391 -2.70 -1.23 -16.83
N ILE A 392 -1.79 -1.19 -17.82
CA ILE A 392 -0.52 -1.95 -17.79
C ILE A 392 0.41 -1.60 -16.62
N GLN A 393 0.31 -0.41 -16.07
CA GLN A 393 1.08 0.00 -14.89
C GLN A 393 0.26 -0.08 -13.60
N GLY A 394 -0.97 -0.61 -13.65
CA GLY A 394 -1.86 -0.73 -12.52
C GLY A 394 -2.23 0.60 -11.87
N PHE A 395 -2.73 0.50 -10.66
CA PHE A 395 -3.17 1.63 -9.85
C PHE A 395 -2.01 2.43 -9.24
N VAL A 396 -2.23 3.72 -9.06
CA VAL A 396 -1.43 4.61 -8.23
C VAL A 396 -2.34 5.62 -7.55
N GLY A 397 -2.03 5.99 -6.30
CA GLY A 397 -2.81 6.95 -5.53
C GLY A 397 -2.93 8.32 -6.20
N ALA A 398 -4.10 8.92 -6.12
CA ALA A 398 -4.45 10.20 -6.72
C ALA A 398 -5.32 11.04 -5.76
N ALA A 399 -5.54 12.30 -6.11
CA ALA A 399 -6.45 13.20 -5.38
C ALA A 399 -7.89 13.15 -5.93
N VAL A 400 -8.03 12.84 -7.22
CA VAL A 400 -9.33 12.76 -7.91
C VAL A 400 -9.39 11.46 -8.71
N TYR A 401 -10.48 10.74 -8.55
CA TYR A 401 -10.81 9.53 -9.29
C TYR A 401 -12.14 9.76 -10.01
N LEU A 402 -12.11 9.68 -11.34
CA LEU A 402 -13.30 9.83 -12.19
C LEU A 402 -13.59 8.51 -12.89
N GLY A 403 -14.85 8.09 -12.83
CA GLY A 403 -15.37 6.91 -13.49
C GLY A 403 -16.36 7.30 -14.60
N ALA A 404 -16.27 6.61 -15.74
CA ALA A 404 -17.26 6.65 -16.79
C ALA A 404 -18.14 5.41 -16.70
N PHE A 405 -19.46 5.61 -16.58
CA PHE A 405 -20.45 4.55 -16.44
C PHE A 405 -21.34 4.48 -17.68
N CYS A 406 -21.59 3.29 -18.16
CA CYS A 406 -22.59 2.99 -19.19
C CYS A 406 -23.51 1.90 -18.63
N GLU A 407 -24.81 2.19 -18.48
CA GLU A 407 -25.79 1.26 -17.89
C GLU A 407 -25.29 0.67 -16.55
N ASP A 408 -24.90 1.55 -15.62
CA ASP A 408 -24.35 1.24 -14.29
C ASP A 408 -22.99 0.49 -14.27
N LYS A 409 -22.47 0.10 -15.43
CA LYS A 409 -21.16 -0.53 -15.54
C LYS A 409 -20.04 0.52 -15.65
N LEU A 410 -19.02 0.42 -14.80
CA LEU A 410 -17.80 1.22 -14.90
C LEU A 410 -16.98 0.74 -16.11
N ILE A 411 -16.82 1.62 -17.12
CA ILE A 411 -16.16 1.29 -18.39
C ILE A 411 -14.90 2.11 -18.66
N GLY A 412 -14.60 3.09 -17.83
CA GLY A 412 -13.39 3.90 -17.96
C GLY A 412 -13.07 4.65 -16.67
N VAL A 413 -11.80 4.76 -16.34
CA VAL A 413 -11.30 5.47 -15.15
C VAL A 413 -10.17 6.41 -15.55
N MET A 414 -10.24 7.65 -15.05
CA MET A 414 -9.19 8.65 -15.19
C MET A 414 -8.87 9.25 -13.82
N THR A 415 -7.58 9.38 -13.51
CA THR A 415 -7.14 9.82 -12.18
C THR A 415 -6.17 10.99 -12.26
N PHE A 416 -6.31 11.91 -11.29
CA PHE A 416 -5.49 13.11 -11.23
C PHE A 416 -4.86 13.27 -9.85
N LYS A 417 -3.54 13.46 -9.84
CA LYS A 417 -2.78 13.80 -8.65
C LYS A 417 -2.63 15.32 -8.57
N ARG A 418 -2.94 15.91 -7.43
CA ARG A 418 -2.74 17.34 -7.20
C ARG A 418 -1.30 17.59 -6.72
N GLU A 419 -0.57 18.45 -7.42
CA GLU A 419 0.77 18.89 -7.01
C GLU A 419 0.70 20.14 -6.14
N LYS A 420 -0.03 21.14 -6.61
CA LYS A 420 -0.38 22.38 -5.92
C LYS A 420 -1.67 22.94 -6.54
N GLU A 421 -2.14 24.06 -6.08
CA GLU A 421 -3.36 24.69 -6.59
C GLU A 421 -3.25 25.00 -8.09
N GLY A 422 -4.22 24.51 -8.86
CA GLY A 422 -4.24 24.62 -10.32
C GLY A 422 -3.25 23.71 -11.09
N TYR A 423 -2.34 23.01 -10.41
CA TYR A 423 -1.34 22.14 -11.06
C TYR A 423 -1.63 20.67 -10.79
N TRP A 424 -1.82 19.91 -11.87
CA TRP A 424 -2.26 18.53 -11.81
C TRP A 424 -1.36 17.59 -12.61
N ASP A 425 -1.39 16.33 -12.25
CA ASP A 425 -0.78 15.23 -12.99
C ASP A 425 -1.88 14.23 -13.37
N LEU A 426 -2.20 14.11 -14.66
CA LEU A 426 -3.02 13.02 -15.18
C LEU A 426 -2.17 11.77 -15.15
N ASN A 427 -2.30 11.00 -14.07
CA ASN A 427 -1.37 9.92 -13.77
C ASN A 427 -1.83 8.54 -14.25
N ARG A 428 -3.16 8.32 -14.42
CA ARG A 428 -3.70 7.08 -15.01
C ARG A 428 -4.95 7.37 -15.83
N PHE A 429 -5.06 6.67 -16.93
CA PHE A 429 -6.27 6.56 -17.75
C PHE A 429 -6.35 5.16 -18.35
N ALA A 430 -7.46 4.48 -18.14
CA ALA A 430 -7.78 3.21 -18.78
C ALA A 430 -9.26 3.11 -19.09
N THR A 431 -9.58 2.30 -20.08
CA THR A 431 -10.93 1.84 -20.40
C THR A 431 -11.00 0.33 -20.22
N ASP A 432 -12.19 -0.20 -20.01
CA ASP A 432 -12.42 -1.65 -19.91
C ASP A 432 -11.93 -2.36 -21.18
N ILE A 433 -10.99 -3.29 -21.03
CA ILE A 433 -10.36 -4.02 -22.14
C ILE A 433 -11.34 -4.87 -22.97
N ASN A 434 -12.53 -5.13 -22.45
CA ASN A 434 -13.57 -5.88 -23.14
C ASN A 434 -14.43 -5.04 -24.09
N TYR A 435 -14.20 -3.72 -24.16
CA TYR A 435 -14.97 -2.79 -25.00
C TYR A 435 -14.07 -1.84 -25.77
N GLN A 436 -14.58 -1.35 -26.91
CA GLN A 436 -14.02 -0.21 -27.61
C GLN A 436 -14.71 1.07 -27.10
N CYS A 437 -14.10 1.75 -26.14
CA CYS A 437 -14.69 2.94 -25.49
C CYS A 437 -14.36 4.21 -26.27
N ILE A 438 -15.23 4.57 -27.22
CA ILE A 438 -14.99 5.67 -28.15
C ILE A 438 -15.34 7.02 -27.51
N GLY A 439 -14.36 7.93 -27.43
CA GLY A 439 -14.52 9.28 -26.89
C GLY A 439 -14.59 9.37 -25.35
N VAL A 440 -14.57 8.25 -24.64
CA VAL A 440 -14.71 8.21 -23.17
C VAL A 440 -13.61 8.99 -22.46
N GLY A 441 -12.35 8.87 -22.91
CA GLY A 441 -11.24 9.63 -22.32
C GLY A 441 -11.42 11.14 -22.49
N GLY A 442 -11.86 11.60 -23.66
CA GLY A 442 -12.17 13.01 -23.90
C GLY A 442 -13.30 13.52 -23.01
N LYS A 443 -14.34 12.69 -22.78
CA LYS A 443 -15.47 13.07 -21.90
C LYS A 443 -15.04 13.15 -20.43
N LEU A 444 -14.23 12.21 -19.94
CA LEU A 444 -13.64 12.23 -18.60
C LEU A 444 -12.76 13.47 -18.42
N PHE A 445 -11.89 13.76 -19.39
CA PHE A 445 -11.03 14.92 -19.34
C PHE A 445 -11.81 16.24 -19.34
N LYS A 446 -12.80 16.38 -20.22
CA LYS A 446 -13.70 17.55 -20.26
C LYS A 446 -14.49 17.73 -18.96
N TYR A 447 -14.91 16.64 -18.31
CA TYR A 447 -15.54 16.71 -17.00
C TYR A 447 -14.56 17.28 -15.97
N PHE A 448 -13.31 16.80 -15.96
CA PHE A 448 -12.28 17.30 -15.05
C PHE A 448 -12.03 18.80 -15.27
N THR A 449 -11.79 19.23 -16.50
CA THR A 449 -11.49 20.64 -16.82
C THR A 449 -12.64 21.60 -16.49
N LYS A 450 -13.90 21.11 -16.49
CA LYS A 450 -15.06 21.93 -16.09
C LYS A 450 -15.24 22.08 -14.59
N ASN A 451 -14.78 21.10 -13.79
CA ASN A 451 -15.10 21.03 -12.35
C ASN A 451 -13.92 21.37 -11.44
N TYR A 452 -12.72 21.56 -11.99
CA TYR A 452 -11.51 21.86 -11.23
C TYR A 452 -10.79 23.05 -11.82
N GLU A 453 -10.15 23.83 -10.95
CA GLU A 453 -9.28 24.91 -11.37
C GLU A 453 -7.99 24.35 -11.98
N ILE A 454 -7.63 24.84 -13.17
CA ILE A 454 -6.50 24.35 -13.94
C ILE A 454 -5.64 25.53 -14.40
N ILE A 455 -4.35 25.45 -14.07
CA ILE A 455 -3.29 26.23 -14.67
C ILE A 455 -2.50 25.37 -15.63
N GLU A 456 -2.13 24.17 -15.17
CA GLU A 456 -1.37 23.22 -15.95
C GLU A 456 -1.72 21.77 -15.54
N ILE A 457 -1.88 20.93 -16.53
CA ILE A 457 -1.95 19.48 -16.32
C ILE A 457 -0.78 18.85 -17.08
N LYS A 458 0.04 18.08 -16.39
CA LYS A 458 1.06 17.26 -17.04
C LYS A 458 0.65 15.80 -17.11
N SER A 459 1.21 15.07 -18.05
CA SER A 459 1.09 13.62 -18.14
C SER A 459 2.31 13.00 -18.77
N PHE A 460 2.51 11.68 -18.54
CA PHE A 460 3.65 10.95 -19.03
C PHE A 460 3.20 9.68 -19.74
N ALA A 461 3.47 9.59 -21.06
CA ALA A 461 3.18 8.40 -21.85
C ALA A 461 4.41 7.48 -21.93
N ASP A 462 4.20 6.18 -21.86
CA ASP A 462 5.25 5.18 -22.04
C ASP A 462 5.63 5.10 -23.52
N ARG A 463 6.90 5.38 -23.86
CA ARG A 463 7.41 5.38 -25.24
C ARG A 463 7.29 4.03 -25.92
N ARG A 464 7.35 2.93 -25.17
CA ARG A 464 7.24 1.56 -25.69
C ARG A 464 5.88 1.26 -26.31
N TRP A 465 4.82 1.92 -25.78
CA TRP A 465 3.43 1.75 -26.21
C TRP A 465 2.87 2.93 -27.00
N THR A 466 3.64 4.00 -27.15
CA THR A 466 3.22 5.20 -27.89
C THR A 466 3.74 5.16 -29.32
N ILE A 467 2.92 4.65 -30.22
CA ILE A 467 3.25 4.44 -31.64
C ILE A 467 3.51 5.76 -32.37
N ASP A 468 2.68 6.77 -32.13
CA ASP A 468 2.80 8.10 -32.72
C ASP A 468 2.78 9.15 -31.60
N PRO A 469 3.92 9.76 -31.27
CA PRO A 469 4.02 10.79 -30.24
C PRO A 469 3.23 12.07 -30.57
N TYR A 470 2.98 12.35 -31.84
CA TYR A 470 2.36 13.59 -32.31
C TYR A 470 0.85 13.42 -32.62
N ASN A 471 0.37 12.18 -32.76
CA ASN A 471 -1.05 11.89 -33.02
C ASN A 471 -1.53 10.74 -32.12
N ASN A 472 -1.85 11.06 -30.88
CA ASN A 472 -2.29 10.08 -29.88
C ASN A 472 -3.42 10.66 -29.00
N PHE A 473 -3.80 9.92 -27.96
CA PHE A 473 -4.82 10.32 -27.01
C PHE A 473 -4.55 11.71 -26.41
N TYR A 474 -3.34 12.00 -25.98
CA TYR A 474 -3.01 13.27 -25.32
C TYR A 474 -3.15 14.46 -26.27
N THR A 475 -2.60 14.36 -27.46
CA THR A 475 -2.69 15.45 -28.45
C THR A 475 -4.13 15.70 -28.87
N LYS A 476 -4.98 14.65 -28.96
CA LYS A 476 -6.41 14.77 -29.31
C LYS A 476 -7.25 15.44 -28.24
N ILE A 477 -6.81 15.45 -26.98
CA ILE A 477 -7.49 16.16 -25.88
C ILE A 477 -6.83 17.48 -25.52
N GLY A 478 -5.89 17.97 -26.35
CA GLY A 478 -5.32 19.30 -26.26
C GLY A 478 -4.00 19.40 -25.50
N PHE A 479 -3.33 18.27 -25.21
CA PHE A 479 -1.98 18.32 -24.65
C PHE A 479 -0.94 18.54 -25.74
N GLU A 480 0.10 19.28 -25.40
CA GLU A 480 1.30 19.49 -26.22
C GLU A 480 2.42 18.57 -25.77
N LEU A 481 3.16 18.03 -26.73
CA LEU A 481 4.39 17.28 -26.47
C LEU A 481 5.51 18.25 -26.07
N ILE A 482 6.07 18.08 -24.88
CA ILE A 482 7.13 18.97 -24.37
C ILE A 482 8.51 18.37 -24.60
N LYS A 483 8.71 17.09 -24.22
CA LYS A 483 10.02 16.44 -24.37
C LYS A 483 9.94 14.93 -24.22
N PHE A 484 10.93 14.26 -24.82
CA PHE A 484 11.25 12.86 -24.56
C PHE A 484 12.15 12.76 -23.34
N MET A 485 11.70 11.97 -22.36
CA MET A 485 12.46 11.71 -21.13
C MET A 485 13.51 10.62 -21.39
N ARG A 486 14.58 10.67 -20.62
CA ARG A 486 15.63 9.63 -20.67
C ARG A 486 15.07 8.29 -20.16
N PRO A 487 15.64 7.14 -20.64
CA PRO A 487 15.30 5.83 -20.11
C PRO A 487 15.45 5.77 -18.58
N GLU A 488 14.50 5.11 -17.93
CA GLU A 488 14.54 4.78 -16.52
C GLU A 488 14.70 3.28 -16.31
N TYR A 489 15.07 2.87 -15.09
CA TYR A 489 15.27 1.47 -14.78
C TYR A 489 14.31 0.99 -13.70
N ARG A 490 14.08 -0.31 -13.73
CA ARG A 490 13.48 -1.09 -12.65
C ARG A 490 14.46 -2.17 -12.22
N TYR A 491 14.32 -2.64 -10.99
CA TYR A 491 15.07 -3.79 -10.51
C TYR A 491 14.30 -5.07 -10.77
N PHE A 492 15.01 -6.15 -11.07
CA PHE A 492 14.44 -7.48 -11.12
C PHE A 492 15.42 -8.50 -10.49
N LYS A 493 14.90 -9.68 -10.12
CA LYS A 493 15.66 -10.79 -9.57
C LYS A 493 15.35 -12.04 -10.39
N GLU A 494 16.38 -12.82 -10.78
CA GLU A 494 16.27 -13.93 -11.73
C GLU A 494 15.21 -14.99 -11.41
N ASN A 495 14.91 -15.19 -10.12
CA ASN A 495 13.92 -16.16 -9.68
C ASN A 495 12.49 -15.59 -9.58
N ARG A 496 12.26 -14.38 -10.09
CA ARG A 496 10.95 -13.71 -10.10
C ARG A 496 10.69 -13.06 -11.44
N CYS A 497 9.61 -13.43 -12.09
CA CYS A 497 9.15 -12.75 -13.29
C CYS A 497 8.36 -11.48 -12.91
N GLU A 498 9.09 -10.47 -12.37
CA GLU A 498 8.53 -9.21 -11.89
C GLU A 498 9.60 -8.12 -11.86
N ARG A 499 9.26 -6.93 -12.33
CA ARG A 499 10.11 -5.73 -12.25
C ARG A 499 9.64 -4.80 -11.15
N PHE A 500 10.53 -4.48 -10.24
CA PHE A 500 10.28 -3.65 -9.06
C PHE A 500 10.67 -2.20 -9.29
N HIS A 501 9.84 -1.29 -8.80
CA HIS A 501 10.13 0.14 -8.93
C HIS A 501 11.31 0.56 -8.04
N LYS A 502 12.22 1.40 -8.60
CA LYS A 502 13.46 1.86 -7.95
C LYS A 502 13.28 2.51 -6.57
N PHE A 503 12.11 3.11 -6.27
CA PHE A 503 11.88 3.74 -4.97
C PHE A 503 11.88 2.77 -3.78
N GLY A 504 11.52 1.52 -3.99
CA GLY A 504 11.62 0.48 -2.98
C GLY A 504 13.06 0.06 -2.63
N PHE A 505 14.03 0.51 -3.43
CA PHE A 505 15.45 0.14 -3.33
C PHE A 505 16.35 1.31 -2.89
N ARG A 506 15.77 2.40 -2.41
CA ARG A 506 16.55 3.50 -1.83
C ARG A 506 17.37 3.01 -0.65
N LYS A 507 18.61 3.47 -0.53
CA LYS A 507 19.58 3.08 0.48
C LYS A 507 19.01 2.99 1.90
N GLN A 508 18.24 3.98 2.33
CA GLN A 508 17.62 4.00 3.65
C GLN A 508 16.54 2.90 3.82
N ILE A 509 15.79 2.59 2.75
CA ILE A 509 14.79 1.53 2.76
C ILE A 509 15.46 0.17 2.84
N LEU A 510 16.52 -0.04 2.05
CA LEU A 510 17.30 -1.29 2.05
C LEU A 510 18.00 -1.52 3.41
N HIS A 511 18.57 -0.47 3.99
CA HIS A 511 19.13 -0.53 5.34
C HIS A 511 18.07 -0.96 6.37
N LYS A 512 16.91 -0.27 6.39
CA LYS A 512 15.82 -0.57 7.34
C LYS A 512 15.24 -1.97 7.17
N LYS A 513 15.13 -2.45 5.93
CA LYS A 513 14.46 -3.72 5.60
C LYS A 513 15.36 -4.94 5.72
N TYR A 514 16.65 -4.80 5.37
CA TYR A 514 17.59 -5.91 5.24
C TYR A 514 18.82 -5.78 6.15
N GLY A 515 18.96 -4.69 6.90
CA GLY A 515 20.11 -4.47 7.81
C GLY A 515 21.43 -4.14 7.11
N LEU A 516 21.40 -3.83 5.79
CA LEU A 516 22.62 -3.56 5.03
C LEU A 516 23.30 -2.26 5.48
N PRO A 517 24.66 -2.21 5.54
CA PRO A 517 25.38 -1.05 6.02
C PRO A 517 25.11 0.21 5.18
N LEU A 518 24.89 1.36 5.84
CA LEU A 518 24.74 2.65 5.15
C LEU A 518 26.05 3.17 4.50
N THR A 519 27.17 2.49 4.69
CA THR A 519 28.42 2.75 3.96
C THR A 519 28.35 2.28 2.51
N MET A 520 27.56 1.24 2.22
CA MET A 520 27.36 0.73 0.85
C MET A 520 26.56 1.72 0.01
N THR A 521 26.79 1.73 -1.29
CA THR A 521 25.95 2.42 -2.27
C THR A 521 24.66 1.64 -2.53
N GLU A 522 23.64 2.28 -3.10
CA GLU A 522 22.40 1.61 -3.50
C GLU A 522 22.66 0.44 -4.47
N ASP A 523 23.60 0.63 -5.39
CA ASP A 523 24.00 -0.37 -6.38
C ASP A 523 24.66 -1.61 -5.73
N GLU A 524 25.55 -1.41 -4.78
CA GLU A 524 26.19 -2.50 -4.02
C GLU A 524 25.13 -3.27 -3.21
N MET A 525 24.26 -2.56 -2.48
CA MET A 525 23.20 -3.18 -1.70
C MET A 525 22.25 -4.02 -2.57
N THR A 526 21.87 -3.52 -3.74
CA THR A 526 20.96 -4.23 -4.64
C THR A 526 21.62 -5.45 -5.27
N LYS A 527 22.91 -5.36 -5.65
CA LYS A 527 23.70 -6.49 -6.16
C LYS A 527 23.86 -7.59 -5.11
N GLU A 528 24.14 -7.24 -3.86
CA GLU A 528 24.24 -8.21 -2.75
C GLU A 528 22.93 -8.96 -2.53
N LEU A 529 21.81 -8.28 -2.67
CA LEU A 529 20.48 -8.89 -2.61
C LEU A 529 20.11 -9.68 -3.87
N GLY A 530 20.98 -9.73 -4.88
CA GLY A 530 20.79 -10.45 -6.13
C GLY A 530 19.82 -9.76 -7.10
N TYR A 531 19.66 -8.45 -6.98
CA TYR A 531 18.90 -7.65 -7.95
C TYR A 531 19.80 -7.06 -9.03
N THR A 532 19.28 -6.95 -10.24
CA THR A 532 19.91 -6.26 -11.38
C THR A 532 18.94 -5.26 -11.99
N ARG A 533 19.47 -4.30 -12.74
CA ARG A 533 18.66 -3.30 -13.42
C ARG A 533 18.26 -3.76 -14.81
N ILE A 534 17.07 -3.36 -15.21
CA ILE A 534 16.60 -3.44 -16.58
C ILE A 534 16.03 -2.07 -16.97
N TRP A 535 16.44 -1.56 -18.13
CA TRP A 535 16.12 -0.21 -18.61
C TRP A 535 14.93 -0.23 -19.55
N ASP A 536 14.11 0.82 -19.52
CA ASP A 536 13.02 1.05 -20.47
C ASP A 536 13.43 2.02 -21.58
N CYS A 537 12.46 2.48 -22.38
CA CYS A 537 12.67 3.47 -23.44
C CYS A 537 12.42 4.92 -22.98
N GLY A 538 12.15 5.14 -21.69
CA GLY A 538 11.75 6.42 -21.16
C GLY A 538 10.29 6.78 -21.44
N LEU A 539 9.91 7.98 -21.05
CA LEU A 539 8.57 8.52 -21.15
C LEU A 539 8.53 9.70 -22.11
N ILE A 540 7.32 10.06 -22.53
CA ILE A 540 7.05 11.30 -23.25
C ILE A 540 6.28 12.22 -22.31
N LYS A 541 6.80 13.42 -22.06
CA LYS A 541 6.10 14.42 -21.26
C LYS A 541 5.16 15.22 -22.14
N TYR A 542 3.89 15.23 -21.78
CA TYR A 542 2.84 16.07 -22.34
C TYR A 542 2.35 17.08 -21.31
N VAL A 543 1.95 18.26 -21.77
CA VAL A 543 1.40 19.31 -20.92
C VAL A 543 0.16 19.91 -21.57
N TYR A 544 -0.88 20.05 -20.81
CA TYR A 544 -2.08 20.81 -21.15
C TYR A 544 -2.06 22.10 -20.33
N LYS A 545 -2.24 23.24 -20.99
CA LYS A 545 -2.44 24.54 -20.36
C LYS A 545 -3.80 25.06 -20.76
N GLU A 546 -4.55 25.50 -19.79
CA GLU A 546 -5.81 26.17 -20.09
C GLU A 546 -5.49 27.52 -20.73
N SER A 547 -6.00 27.79 -21.95
CA SER A 547 -5.87 29.07 -22.61
C SER A 547 -6.41 30.17 -21.66
N GLN A 548 -5.64 31.21 -21.39
CA GLN A 548 -6.00 32.34 -20.53
C GLN A 548 -7.07 33.25 -21.20
N LEU A 549 -8.18 32.67 -21.65
CA LEU A 549 -9.35 33.47 -22.02
C LEU A 549 -10.14 33.78 -20.73
N PRO A 550 -10.55 35.06 -20.52
CA PRO A 550 -11.36 35.45 -19.37
C PRO A 550 -12.62 34.60 -19.24
N LEU A 551 -13.06 34.30 -18.03
CA LEU A 551 -14.26 33.47 -17.74
C LEU A 551 -15.52 33.92 -18.50
N ARG A 552 -15.62 35.22 -18.85
CA ARG A 552 -16.76 35.79 -19.61
C ARG A 552 -16.81 35.35 -21.08
N GLU A 553 -15.68 35.09 -21.73
CA GLU A 553 -15.64 34.63 -23.12
C GLU A 553 -15.84 33.12 -23.26
N ARG A 554 -15.62 32.35 -22.18
CA ARG A 554 -15.86 30.90 -22.16
C ARG A 554 -17.34 30.51 -22.19
N ILE A 555 -18.21 31.38 -21.70
CA ILE A 555 -19.68 31.16 -21.69
C ILE A 555 -20.29 31.44 -23.07
N GLY A 556 -19.69 32.31 -23.88
CA GLY A 556 -20.17 32.69 -25.21
C GLY A 556 -19.90 31.67 -26.34
N LEU A 557 -18.88 30.80 -26.19
CA LEU A 557 -18.50 29.79 -27.20
C LEU A 557 -19.28 28.46 -27.09
N HIS A 558 -20.24 28.35 -26.18
CA HIS A 558 -21.08 27.17 -25.97
C HIS A 558 -22.54 27.35 -26.40
N ILE A 559 -22.89 28.50 -27.04
CA ILE A 559 -24.27 28.80 -27.55
C ILE A 559 -24.28 28.98 -29.09
N ALA A 560 -23.19 28.62 -29.78
CA ALA A 560 -23.21 28.60 -31.26
C ALA A 560 -22.99 27.17 -31.78
#